data_ff7d3c9eae597918449096979515f1ec
#
_entry.id   ff7d3c9eae597918449096979515f1ec
#
_cell.length_a   1.000
_cell.length_b   1.000
_cell.length_c   1.000
_cell.angle_alpha   90.00
_cell.angle_beta   90.00
_cell.angle_gamma   90.00
#
_symmetry.space_group_name_H-M   'P 1'
#
loop_
_entity.id
_entity.type
_entity.pdbx_description
1 polymer ?
#
loop_
_entity_poly.entity_id
_entity_poly.type
_entity_poly.pdbx_seq_one_letter_code
_entity_poly.pdbx_strand_id
1 'polypeptide(L)'
;HFPAKEALFEAVVTARITDLVSEARSRADAADPGEAFFGFLSRIAGEAAAKRDLPDAISVSGSLREDLFAALDLLLRRAQQAGAVRAGIVTSDLIVLLKGMFAGLAGSTDPAVHERVFAVLADGLRARA
;
A
#
# COMPACT_ATOMS: atom_id res chain seq x y z
N HIS A 1 -15.34 18.35 -21.23
CA HIS A 1 -15.00 18.45 -19.82
C HIS A 1 -16.23 18.44 -18.93
N PHE A 2 -16.29 17.51 -18.01
CA PHE A 2 -17.47 17.34 -17.14
C PHE A 2 -17.03 17.36 -15.68
N PRO A 3 -17.16 18.49 -14.99
CA PRO A 3 -16.77 18.60 -13.59
C PRO A 3 -17.43 17.57 -12.67
N ALA A 4 -18.68 17.19 -12.96
CA ALA A 4 -19.39 16.20 -12.16
C ALA A 4 -18.73 14.82 -12.22
N LYS A 5 -18.17 14.45 -13.38
CA LYS A 5 -17.48 13.17 -13.56
C LYS A 5 -16.16 13.16 -12.78
N GLU A 6 -15.42 14.26 -12.81
CA GLU A 6 -14.19 14.40 -12.05
C GLU A 6 -14.44 14.36 -10.55
N ALA A 7 -15.50 15.05 -10.10
CA ALA A 7 -15.88 15.06 -8.69
C ALA A 7 -16.28 13.67 -8.22
N LEU A 8 -17.00 12.90 -9.06
CA LEU A 8 -17.34 11.52 -8.73
C LEU A 8 -16.09 10.64 -8.63
N PHE A 9 -15.17 10.78 -9.55
CA PHE A 9 -13.91 10.04 -9.52
C PHE A 9 -13.14 10.33 -8.24
N GLU A 10 -13.00 11.60 -7.89
CA GLU A 10 -12.31 12.00 -6.66
C GLU A 10 -13.00 11.43 -5.41
N ALA A 11 -14.33 11.44 -5.39
CA ALA A 11 -15.09 10.88 -4.27
C ALA A 11 -14.83 9.38 -4.10
N VAL A 12 -14.78 8.63 -5.22
CA VAL A 12 -14.49 7.20 -5.19
C VAL A 12 -13.08 6.94 -4.70
N VAL A 13 -12.10 7.68 -5.21
CA VAL A 13 -10.70 7.57 -4.79
C VAL A 13 -10.55 7.90 -3.31
N THR A 14 -11.16 8.98 -2.86
CA THR A 14 -11.13 9.39 -1.46
C THR A 14 -11.70 8.30 -0.56
N ALA A 15 -12.82 7.72 -0.94
CA ALA A 15 -13.44 6.65 -0.15
C ALA A 15 -12.51 5.44 -0.02
N ARG A 16 -11.83 5.05 -1.10
CA ARG A 16 -10.90 3.93 -1.06
C ARG A 16 -9.70 4.21 -0.17
N ILE A 17 -9.13 5.39 -0.26
CA ILE A 17 -7.99 5.76 0.59
C ILE A 17 -8.41 5.83 2.05
N THR A 18 -9.58 6.38 2.32
CA THR A 18 -10.13 6.41 3.68
C THR A 18 -10.27 5.01 4.25
N ASP A 19 -10.78 4.06 3.45
CA ASP A 19 -10.88 2.67 3.88
C ASP A 19 -9.52 2.04 4.15
N LEU A 20 -8.53 2.33 3.30
CA LEU A 20 -7.18 1.83 3.51
C LEU A 20 -6.54 2.38 4.78
N VAL A 21 -6.72 3.67 5.05
CA VAL A 21 -6.21 4.29 6.27
C VAL A 21 -6.86 3.64 7.50
N SER A 22 -8.18 3.46 7.44
CA SER A 22 -8.93 2.82 8.53
C SER A 22 -8.44 1.39 8.78
N GLU A 23 -8.22 0.62 7.71
CA GLU A 23 -7.71 -0.74 7.86
C GLU A 23 -6.30 -0.76 8.42
N ALA A 24 -5.42 0.13 7.95
CA ALA A 24 -4.06 0.20 8.45
C ALA A 24 -4.05 0.51 9.96
N ARG A 25 -4.89 1.44 10.38
CA ARG A 25 -5.02 1.78 11.81
C ARG A 25 -5.53 0.61 12.63
N SER A 26 -6.50 -0.11 12.09
CA SER A 26 -7.04 -1.31 12.74
C SER A 26 -5.98 -2.40 12.89
N ARG A 27 -5.14 -2.58 11.87
CA ARG A 27 -4.09 -3.60 11.89
C ARG A 27 -2.90 -3.20 12.78
N ALA A 28 -2.75 -1.92 13.09
CA ALA A 28 -1.64 -1.44 13.89
C ALA A 28 -1.58 -2.06 15.30
N ASP A 29 -2.72 -2.44 15.83
CA ASP A 29 -2.82 -3.05 17.16
C ASP A 29 -2.84 -4.59 17.12
N ALA A 30 -2.57 -5.19 15.97
CA ALA A 30 -2.60 -6.64 15.82
C ALA A 30 -1.52 -7.31 16.67
N ALA A 31 -1.83 -8.53 17.15
CA ALA A 31 -0.89 -9.31 17.95
C ALA A 31 0.35 -9.72 17.16
N ASP A 32 0.20 -9.88 15.83
CA ASP A 32 1.31 -10.21 14.93
C ASP A 32 1.56 -9.03 13.99
N PRO A 33 2.51 -8.14 14.33
CA PRO A 33 2.78 -6.96 13.50
C PRO A 33 3.30 -7.31 12.09
N GLY A 34 4.02 -8.41 11.94
CA GLY A 34 4.49 -8.85 10.62
C GLY A 34 3.35 -9.23 9.71
N GLU A 35 2.43 -10.05 10.20
CA GLU A 35 1.25 -10.44 9.45
C GLU A 35 0.39 -9.22 9.11
N ALA A 36 0.24 -8.29 10.05
CA ALA A 36 -0.51 -7.06 9.82
C ALA A 36 0.09 -6.24 8.69
N PHE A 37 1.41 -6.09 8.69
CA PHE A 37 2.12 -5.32 7.65
C PHE A 37 1.99 -5.98 6.28
N PHE A 38 2.37 -7.25 6.17
CA PHE A 38 2.33 -7.95 4.88
C PHE A 38 0.91 -8.15 4.37
N GLY A 39 -0.04 -8.39 5.27
CA GLY A 39 -1.45 -8.49 4.91
C GLY A 39 -2.00 -7.18 4.35
N PHE A 40 -1.59 -6.06 4.92
CA PHE A 40 -1.99 -4.76 4.41
C PHE A 40 -1.39 -4.47 3.03
N LEU A 41 -0.10 -4.78 2.84
CA LEU A 41 0.54 -4.64 1.53
C LEU A 41 -0.14 -5.53 0.48
N SER A 42 -0.49 -6.75 0.85
CA SER A 42 -1.19 -7.66 -0.05
C SER A 42 -2.54 -7.09 -0.47
N ARG A 43 -3.25 -6.46 0.44
CA ARG A 43 -4.51 -5.81 0.13
C ARG A 43 -4.32 -4.63 -0.84
N ILE A 44 -3.31 -3.79 -0.62
CA ILE A 44 -2.99 -2.69 -1.52
C ILE A 44 -2.68 -3.22 -2.92
N ALA A 45 -1.87 -4.27 -3.00
CA ALA A 45 -1.51 -4.87 -4.28
C ALA A 45 -2.74 -5.44 -5.00
N GLY A 46 -3.64 -6.09 -4.25
CA GLY A 46 -4.88 -6.61 -4.81
C GLY A 46 -5.82 -5.52 -5.31
N GLU A 47 -5.95 -4.43 -4.57
CA GLU A 47 -6.75 -3.29 -5.00
C GLU A 47 -6.20 -2.65 -6.27
N ALA A 48 -4.89 -2.48 -6.35
CA ALA A 48 -4.24 -1.92 -7.52
C ALA A 48 -4.44 -2.80 -8.76
N ALA A 49 -4.34 -4.13 -8.59
CA ALA A 49 -4.54 -5.08 -9.68
C ALA A 49 -5.99 -5.07 -10.18
N ALA A 50 -6.96 -4.96 -9.28
CA ALA A 50 -8.37 -5.03 -9.61
C ALA A 50 -8.90 -3.71 -10.18
N LYS A 51 -8.44 -2.58 -9.65
CA LYS A 51 -9.07 -1.28 -9.89
C LYS A 51 -8.25 -0.33 -10.75
N ARG A 52 -6.94 -0.49 -10.79
CA ARG A 52 -5.99 0.34 -11.55
C ARG A 52 -5.97 1.83 -11.20
N ASP A 53 -6.83 2.27 -10.27
CA ASP A 53 -6.94 3.68 -9.87
C ASP A 53 -6.03 4.02 -8.69
N LEU A 54 -5.56 3.02 -7.97
CA LEU A 54 -4.87 3.23 -6.71
C LEU A 54 -3.54 3.98 -6.84
N PRO A 55 -2.73 3.76 -7.91
CA PRO A 55 -1.51 4.56 -8.08
C PRO A 55 -1.79 6.05 -8.18
N ASP A 56 -2.85 6.43 -8.88
CA ASP A 56 -3.27 7.83 -9.00
C ASP A 56 -3.82 8.34 -7.66
N ALA A 57 -4.50 7.47 -6.92
CA ALA A 57 -5.02 7.78 -5.60
C ALA A 57 -3.91 8.12 -4.61
N ILE A 58 -2.78 7.41 -4.66
CA ILE A 58 -1.63 7.70 -3.80
C ILE A 58 -1.05 9.07 -4.11
N SER A 59 -1.28 9.58 -5.32
CA SER A 59 -0.85 10.90 -5.76
C SER A 59 -1.82 12.01 -5.34
N VAL A 60 -2.99 11.68 -4.82
CA VAL A 60 -3.94 12.67 -4.32
C VAL A 60 -3.32 13.39 -3.14
N SER A 61 -3.39 14.70 -3.16
CA SER A 61 -2.76 15.56 -2.18
C SER A 61 -3.59 15.70 -0.90
N GLY A 62 -2.97 16.30 0.10
CA GLY A 62 -3.65 16.78 1.29
C GLY A 62 -3.50 15.87 2.48
N SER A 63 -4.35 16.10 3.47
CA SER A 63 -4.31 15.42 4.75
C SER A 63 -4.53 13.91 4.64
N LEU A 64 -5.29 13.47 3.65
CA LEU A 64 -5.56 12.03 3.46
C LEU A 64 -4.30 11.28 3.06
N ARG A 65 -3.47 11.88 2.21
CA ARG A 65 -2.17 11.32 1.86
C ARG A 65 -1.26 11.22 3.08
N GLU A 66 -1.26 12.26 3.89
CA GLU A 66 -0.48 12.27 5.13
C GLU A 66 -0.97 11.20 6.10
N ASP A 67 -2.28 11.02 6.20
CA ASP A 67 -2.86 9.99 7.05
C ASP A 67 -2.45 8.59 6.59
N LEU A 68 -2.46 8.35 5.28
CA LEU A 68 -2.03 7.06 4.74
C LEU A 68 -0.55 6.82 5.02
N PHE A 69 0.28 7.85 4.82
CA PHE A 69 1.72 7.76 5.11
C PHE A 69 1.95 7.42 6.58
N ALA A 70 1.28 8.13 7.50
CA ALA A 70 1.43 7.90 8.92
C ALA A 70 0.99 6.50 9.32
N ALA A 71 -0.09 6.00 8.74
CA ALA A 71 -0.60 4.66 9.03
C ALA A 71 0.38 3.59 8.54
N LEU A 72 0.93 3.76 7.33
CA LEU A 72 1.96 2.86 6.80
C LEU A 72 3.22 2.90 7.65
N ASP A 73 3.62 4.08 8.07
CA ASP A 73 4.81 4.25 8.91
C ASP A 73 4.66 3.47 10.23
N LEU A 74 3.50 3.55 10.85
CA LEU A 74 3.25 2.81 12.09
C LEU A 74 3.32 1.31 11.86
N LEU A 75 2.68 0.80 10.81
CA LEU A 75 2.74 -0.63 10.47
C LEU A 75 4.16 -1.09 10.21
N LEU A 76 4.91 -0.33 9.43
CA LEU A 76 6.29 -0.66 9.10
C LEU A 76 7.16 -0.71 10.34
N ARG A 77 7.09 0.30 11.16
CA ARG A 77 7.93 0.38 12.36
C ARG A 77 7.62 -0.74 13.36
N ARG A 78 6.34 -1.06 13.53
CA ARG A 78 5.95 -2.15 14.42
C ARG A 78 6.43 -3.50 13.89
N ALA A 79 6.34 -3.72 12.58
CA ALA A 79 6.85 -4.94 11.97
C ALA A 79 8.38 -5.03 12.08
N GLN A 80 9.07 -3.91 11.96
CA GLN A 80 10.52 -3.86 12.16
C GLN A 80 10.89 -4.17 13.61
N GLN A 81 10.19 -3.60 14.57
CA GLN A 81 10.41 -3.86 15.98
C GLN A 81 10.16 -5.31 16.36
N ALA A 82 9.20 -5.95 15.69
CA ALA A 82 8.90 -7.37 15.89
C ALA A 82 9.88 -8.30 15.19
N GLY A 83 10.79 -7.76 14.39
CA GLY A 83 11.76 -8.56 13.66
C GLY A 83 11.23 -9.21 12.39
N ALA A 84 10.05 -8.81 11.92
CA ALA A 84 9.44 -9.37 10.72
C ALA A 84 9.90 -8.69 9.44
N VAL A 85 10.22 -7.39 9.51
CA VAL A 85 10.65 -6.58 8.36
C VAL A 85 12.06 -6.08 8.61
N ARG A 86 12.85 -5.99 7.54
CA ARG A 86 14.22 -5.51 7.63
C ARG A 86 14.27 -4.07 8.17
N ALA A 87 15.31 -3.79 8.95
CA ALA A 87 15.44 -2.52 9.65
C ALA A 87 16.00 -1.40 8.77
N GLY A 88 16.60 -1.70 7.64
CA GLY A 88 17.35 -0.73 6.84
C GLY A 88 16.53 0.17 5.92
N ILE A 89 15.21 0.18 6.06
CA ILE A 89 14.34 0.99 5.20
C ILE A 89 13.40 1.86 6.02
N VAL A 90 12.94 2.93 5.40
CA VAL A 90 11.94 3.83 5.98
C VAL A 90 10.71 3.88 5.07
N THR A 91 9.64 4.51 5.54
CA THR A 91 8.37 4.53 4.81
C THR A 91 8.48 5.18 3.44
N SER A 92 9.33 6.19 3.28
CA SER A 92 9.56 6.80 1.97
C SER A 92 10.11 5.79 0.96
N ASP A 93 11.00 4.91 1.40
CA ASP A 93 11.54 3.84 0.54
C ASP A 93 10.43 2.87 0.15
N LEU A 94 9.59 2.50 1.10
CA LEU A 94 8.46 1.61 0.86
C LEU A 94 7.52 2.19 -0.20
N ILE A 95 7.23 3.48 -0.11
CA ILE A 95 6.35 4.13 -1.08
C ILE A 95 6.96 4.12 -2.48
N VAL A 96 8.26 4.36 -2.59
CA VAL A 96 8.95 4.26 -3.89
C VAL A 96 8.82 2.86 -4.47
N LEU A 97 9.03 1.83 -3.65
CA LEU A 97 8.91 0.45 -4.09
C LEU A 97 7.48 0.13 -4.56
N LEU A 98 6.48 0.56 -3.80
CA LEU A 98 5.09 0.33 -4.17
C LEU A 98 4.70 1.06 -5.45
N LYS A 99 5.10 2.31 -5.59
CA LYS A 99 4.83 3.07 -6.82
C LYS A 99 5.49 2.44 -8.04
N GLY A 100 6.74 1.99 -7.88
CA GLY A 100 7.46 1.32 -8.95
C GLY A 100 6.79 0.02 -9.36
N MET A 101 6.37 -0.76 -8.38
CA MET A 101 5.64 -2.01 -8.64
C MET A 101 4.34 -1.74 -9.38
N PHE A 102 3.54 -0.78 -8.90
CA PHE A 102 2.26 -0.45 -9.54
C PHE A 102 2.46 0.04 -10.96
N ALA A 103 3.43 0.92 -11.19
CA ALA A 103 3.73 1.43 -12.52
C ALA A 103 4.16 0.31 -13.47
N GLY A 104 4.99 -0.61 -12.98
CA GLY A 104 5.44 -1.74 -13.78
C GLY A 104 4.32 -2.72 -14.10
N LEU A 105 3.41 -2.94 -13.15
CA LEU A 105 2.30 -3.89 -13.33
C LEU A 105 1.12 -3.32 -14.12
N ALA A 106 1.06 -2.00 -14.30
CA ALA A 106 -0.06 -1.35 -14.98
C ALA A 106 -0.27 -1.86 -16.41
N GLY A 107 0.79 -2.35 -17.05
CA GLY A 107 0.72 -2.90 -18.40
C GLY A 107 0.36 -4.38 -18.47
N SER A 108 0.19 -5.04 -17.33
CA SER A 108 -0.06 -6.48 -17.30
C SER A 108 -1.42 -6.79 -16.70
N THR A 109 -2.16 -7.68 -17.38
CA THR A 109 -3.44 -8.20 -16.88
C THR A 109 -3.32 -9.63 -16.33
N ASP A 110 -2.11 -10.20 -16.37
CA ASP A 110 -1.90 -11.57 -15.93
C ASP A 110 -1.74 -11.63 -14.40
N PRO A 111 -2.69 -12.27 -13.68
CA PRO A 111 -2.60 -12.37 -12.23
C PRO A 111 -1.33 -13.08 -11.74
N ALA A 112 -0.79 -14.02 -12.51
CA ALA A 112 0.42 -14.73 -12.13
C ALA A 112 1.63 -13.80 -12.07
N VAL A 113 1.70 -12.82 -12.98
CA VAL A 113 2.77 -11.80 -12.95
C VAL A 113 2.65 -10.95 -11.69
N HIS A 114 1.44 -10.49 -11.37
CA HIS A 114 1.19 -9.70 -10.18
C HIS A 114 1.59 -10.45 -8.91
N GLU A 115 1.22 -11.71 -8.81
CA GLU A 115 1.56 -12.54 -7.66
C GLU A 115 3.07 -12.72 -7.50
N ARG A 116 3.77 -13.03 -8.58
CA ARG A 116 5.22 -13.24 -8.53
C ARG A 116 5.97 -11.97 -8.16
N VAL A 117 5.57 -10.84 -8.75
CA VAL A 117 6.22 -9.57 -8.47
C VAL A 117 6.00 -9.16 -7.02
N PHE A 118 4.77 -9.31 -6.53
CA PHE A 118 4.48 -9.02 -5.14
C PHE A 118 5.26 -9.93 -4.19
N ALA A 119 5.36 -11.21 -4.51
CA ALA A 119 6.11 -12.15 -3.69
C ALA A 119 7.58 -11.77 -3.57
N VAL A 120 8.19 -11.33 -4.67
CA VAL A 120 9.57 -10.87 -4.66
C VAL A 120 9.73 -9.61 -3.81
N LEU A 121 8.81 -8.67 -3.93
CA LEU A 121 8.82 -7.46 -3.10
C LEU A 121 8.72 -7.82 -1.62
N ALA A 122 7.75 -8.66 -1.27
CA ALA A 122 7.53 -9.07 0.11
C ALA A 122 8.76 -9.80 0.67
N ASP A 123 9.35 -10.70 -0.09
CA ASP A 123 10.55 -11.42 0.33
C ASP A 123 11.72 -10.47 0.57
N GLY A 124 11.86 -9.45 -0.26
CA GLY A 124 12.90 -8.44 -0.09
C GLY A 124 12.71 -7.58 1.16
N LEU A 125 11.47 -7.41 1.60
CA LEU A 125 11.15 -6.64 2.80
C LEU A 125 11.34 -7.44 4.10
N ARG A 126 11.30 -8.76 4.04
CA ARG A 126 11.42 -9.59 5.23
C ARG A 126 12.80 -9.42 5.87
N ALA A 127 12.81 -9.53 7.19
CA ALA A 127 14.05 -9.50 7.93
C ALA A 127 14.89 -10.74 7.59
N ARG A 128 16.19 -10.57 7.49
CA ARG A 128 17.09 -11.70 7.31
C ARG A 128 17.43 -12.31 8.65
N ALA A 129 17.41 -13.61 8.69
CA ALA A 129 17.79 -14.35 9.88
C ALA A 129 19.30 -14.19 10.18
#